data_5413257d5327bdb8ab4394990455ef70
#
_entry.id   5413257d5327bdb8ab4394990455ef70
#
_cell.length_a   1.000
_cell.length_b   1.000
_cell.length_c   1.000
_cell.angle_alpha   90.00
_cell.angle_beta   90.00
_cell.angle_gamma   90.00
#
_symmetry.space_group_name_H-M   'P 1'
#
loop_
_entity.id
_entity.type
_entity.pdbx_description
1 polymer ?
#
loop_
_entity_poly.entity_id
_entity_poly.type
_entity_poly.pdbx_seq_one_letter_code
_entity_poly.pdbx_strand_id
1 'polypeptide(L)'
;MSFWLEQDVLEYIVEENLEICSVYGKIMAKDSSDMMYDPTPGLQQNLVCTGCDRTGCIFCGFGCYLEKGETRFQRLAKTHPRQYEYCMGGGQWVDNPRYEPDAPKMDGDWENWNPKKIWVPSKEGLGMKKVFDDCNQIYGKDFIRYE
;
A
#
# COMPACT_ATOMS: atom_id res chain seq x y z
N MET A 1 -1.64 4.81 -23.50
CA MET A 1 -2.32 5.85 -22.70
C MET A 1 -1.32 6.78 -22.01
N SER A 2 -0.25 7.17 -22.68
CA SER A 2 0.81 8.02 -22.10
C SER A 2 0.45 9.52 -22.04
N PHE A 3 -0.68 9.90 -22.54
CA PHE A 3 -1.15 11.31 -22.57
C PHE A 3 -2.26 11.60 -21.58
N TRP A 4 -2.82 10.60 -20.91
CA TRP A 4 -3.89 10.75 -19.93
C TRP A 4 -3.28 11.01 -18.55
N LEU A 5 -3.71 12.05 -17.90
CA LEU A 5 -3.47 12.32 -16.49
C LEU A 5 -4.49 11.55 -15.64
N GLU A 6 -4.21 11.42 -14.36
CA GLU A 6 -5.14 10.78 -13.42
C GLU A 6 -6.52 11.46 -13.41
N GLN A 7 -6.55 12.79 -13.50
CA GLN A 7 -7.78 13.56 -13.57
C GLN A 7 -8.61 13.24 -14.82
N ASP A 8 -7.98 13.12 -15.98
CA ASP A 8 -8.68 12.76 -17.23
C ASP A 8 -9.35 11.39 -17.11
N VAL A 9 -8.71 10.45 -16.40
CA VAL A 9 -9.28 9.11 -16.15
C VAL A 9 -10.46 9.21 -15.20
N LEU A 10 -10.35 9.97 -14.11
CA LEU A 10 -11.43 10.13 -13.15
C LEU A 10 -12.64 10.85 -13.75
N GLU A 11 -12.41 11.91 -14.54
CA GLU A 11 -13.46 12.63 -15.29
C GLU A 11 -14.17 11.68 -16.26
N TYR A 12 -13.43 10.91 -17.04
CA TYR A 12 -14.00 9.94 -17.97
C TYR A 12 -14.86 8.89 -17.27
N ILE A 13 -14.41 8.37 -16.11
CA ILE A 13 -15.19 7.41 -15.32
C ILE A 13 -16.52 8.01 -14.86
N VAL A 14 -16.50 9.28 -14.42
CA VAL A 14 -17.71 9.98 -13.96
C VAL A 14 -18.63 10.28 -15.13
N GLU A 15 -18.12 10.81 -16.25
CA GLU A 15 -18.90 11.15 -17.45
C GLU A 15 -19.59 9.94 -18.06
N GLU A 16 -18.86 8.83 -18.18
CA GLU A 16 -19.38 7.59 -18.77
C GLU A 16 -20.10 6.68 -17.76
N ASN A 17 -20.22 7.13 -16.50
CA ASN A 17 -20.83 6.38 -15.38
C ASN A 17 -20.31 4.93 -15.29
N LEU A 18 -18.97 4.77 -15.34
CA LEU A 18 -18.34 3.45 -15.30
C LEU A 18 -18.28 2.92 -13.87
N GLU A 19 -18.56 1.63 -13.72
CA GLU A 19 -18.35 0.96 -12.45
C GLU A 19 -16.85 0.76 -12.16
N ILE A 20 -16.41 1.19 -10.99
CA ILE A 20 -15.05 0.99 -10.52
C ILE A 20 -15.03 0.01 -9.34
N CYS A 21 -13.87 -0.59 -9.09
CA CYS A 21 -13.69 -1.47 -7.95
C CYS A 21 -13.98 -0.73 -6.64
N SER A 22 -14.76 -1.35 -5.75
CA SER A 22 -15.17 -0.78 -4.46
C SER A 22 -14.00 -0.35 -3.55
N VAL A 23 -12.80 -0.88 -3.80
CA VAL A 23 -11.57 -0.51 -3.11
C VAL A 23 -11.19 0.96 -3.33
N TYR A 24 -11.54 1.54 -4.48
CA TYR A 24 -11.34 2.97 -4.74
C TYR A 24 -12.33 3.86 -3.99
N GLY A 25 -13.39 3.29 -3.46
CA GLY A 25 -14.46 4.05 -2.80
C GLY A 25 -15.32 4.79 -3.82
N LYS A 26 -15.57 6.09 -3.55
CA LYS A 26 -16.33 6.98 -4.43
C LYS A 26 -15.41 8.04 -5.01
N ILE A 27 -15.68 8.46 -6.23
CA ILE A 27 -15.04 9.62 -6.84
C ILE A 27 -15.81 10.86 -6.37
N MET A 28 -15.10 11.82 -5.80
CA MET A 28 -15.65 13.06 -5.25
C MET A 28 -14.80 14.26 -5.66
N ALA A 29 -15.41 15.43 -5.78
CA ALA A 29 -14.66 16.67 -5.91
C ALA A 29 -13.92 16.97 -4.60
N LYS A 30 -12.64 17.30 -4.70
CA LYS A 30 -11.84 17.75 -3.56
C LYS A 30 -12.19 19.22 -3.29
N ASP A 31 -12.64 19.53 -2.07
CA ASP A 31 -12.89 20.90 -1.67
C ASP A 31 -11.64 21.77 -1.81
N SER A 32 -11.76 22.88 -2.49
CA SER A 32 -10.66 23.79 -2.84
C SER A 32 -10.05 24.55 -1.65
N SER A 33 -10.45 24.23 -0.41
CA SER A 33 -9.95 24.91 0.80
C SER A 33 -8.49 24.58 1.15
N ASP A 34 -7.91 23.52 0.58
CA ASP A 34 -6.55 23.04 0.89
C ASP A 34 -5.52 23.31 -0.21
N MET A 35 -5.89 23.97 -1.31
CA MET A 35 -4.96 24.19 -2.43
C MET A 35 -4.48 25.64 -2.53
N MET A 36 -3.24 25.85 -2.14
CA MET A 36 -2.41 26.98 -2.55
C MET A 36 -1.86 26.72 -3.99
N TYR A 37 -2.76 26.39 -4.93
CA TYR A 37 -2.43 26.21 -6.33
C TYR A 37 -3.45 26.90 -7.20
N ASP A 38 -2.94 27.83 -8.03
CA ASP A 38 -3.76 28.60 -8.97
C ASP A 38 -4.33 27.67 -10.05
N PRO A 39 -5.65 27.50 -10.14
CA PRO A 39 -6.23 26.61 -11.12
C PRO A 39 -6.05 27.18 -12.51
N THR A 40 -5.35 26.47 -13.37
CA THR A 40 -5.29 26.77 -14.80
C THR A 40 -6.72 26.82 -15.36
N PRO A 41 -7.13 27.87 -16.06
CA PRO A 41 -8.49 27.98 -16.60
C PRO A 41 -8.76 26.83 -17.58
N GLY A 42 -9.68 25.93 -17.23
CA GLY A 42 -10.07 24.77 -18.03
C GLY A 42 -10.04 23.43 -17.31
N LEU A 43 -9.41 23.30 -16.16
CA LEU A 43 -9.49 22.10 -15.32
C LEU A 43 -10.69 22.22 -14.38
N GLN A 44 -11.78 21.60 -14.77
CA GLN A 44 -12.99 21.47 -13.95
C GLN A 44 -12.75 20.37 -12.91
N GLN A 45 -12.71 20.78 -11.65
CA GLN A 45 -12.79 19.94 -10.45
C GLN A 45 -11.65 18.92 -10.26
N ASN A 46 -10.84 19.13 -9.22
CA ASN A 46 -9.93 18.11 -8.71
C ASN A 46 -10.74 16.93 -8.15
N LEU A 47 -10.85 15.87 -8.91
CA LEU A 47 -11.49 14.62 -8.49
C LEU A 47 -10.52 13.78 -7.70
N VAL A 48 -11.03 13.12 -6.65
CA VAL A 48 -10.25 12.18 -5.82
C VAL A 48 -11.09 10.96 -5.48
N CYS A 49 -10.41 9.82 -5.34
CA CYS A 49 -11.01 8.61 -4.80
C CYS A 49 -10.99 8.66 -3.27
N THR A 50 -12.08 8.24 -2.63
CA THR A 50 -12.16 8.20 -1.15
C THR A 50 -11.51 6.96 -0.54
N GLY A 51 -11.20 5.95 -1.34
CA GLY A 51 -10.58 4.71 -0.93
C GLY A 51 -9.07 4.65 -1.24
N CYS A 52 -8.61 3.51 -1.74
CA CYS A 52 -7.21 3.34 -2.13
C CYS A 52 -6.90 4.03 -3.45
N ASP A 53 -5.73 4.65 -3.57
CA ASP A 53 -5.30 5.32 -4.79
C ASP A 53 -5.00 4.31 -5.93
N ARG A 54 -4.63 3.07 -5.58
CA ARG A 54 -4.27 2.02 -6.53
C ARG A 54 -4.66 0.64 -6.04
N THR A 55 -5.37 -0.14 -6.84
CA THR A 55 -5.75 -1.53 -6.50
C THR A 55 -4.57 -2.50 -6.44
N GLY A 56 -3.59 -2.34 -7.33
CA GLY A 56 -2.38 -3.17 -7.32
C GLY A 56 -1.50 -2.97 -6.09
N CYS A 57 -1.77 -1.96 -5.26
CA CYS A 57 -1.01 -1.60 -4.08
C CYS A 57 -1.75 -1.81 -2.76
N ILE A 58 -2.95 -2.40 -2.77
CA ILE A 58 -3.81 -2.51 -1.57
C ILE A 58 -3.09 -3.14 -0.37
N PHE A 59 -2.24 -4.15 -0.61
CA PHE A 59 -1.45 -4.82 0.42
C PHE A 59 0.06 -4.53 0.32
N CYS A 60 0.45 -3.59 -0.54
CA CYS A 60 1.86 -3.27 -0.76
C CYS A 60 2.34 -2.25 0.27
N GLY A 61 3.40 -2.59 1.01
CA GLY A 61 4.05 -1.69 1.96
C GLY A 61 5.04 -0.70 1.32
N PHE A 62 5.32 -0.83 0.00
CA PHE A 62 6.28 0.04 -0.66
C PHE A 62 5.82 1.50 -0.68
N GLY A 63 6.68 2.39 -0.19
CA GLY A 63 6.42 3.83 -0.15
C GLY A 63 5.43 4.29 0.93
N CYS A 64 4.82 3.37 1.71
CA CYS A 64 3.87 3.77 2.75
C CYS A 64 4.47 4.64 3.87
N TYR A 65 5.78 4.58 4.07
CA TYR A 65 6.51 5.45 5.00
C TYR A 65 6.55 6.92 4.56
N LEU A 66 6.30 7.20 3.27
CA LEU A 66 6.24 8.55 2.71
C LEU A 66 4.86 9.20 2.84
N GLU A 67 3.83 8.42 3.17
CA GLU A 67 2.46 8.92 3.25
C GLU A 67 2.30 9.91 4.40
N LYS A 68 1.68 11.03 4.11
CA LYS A 68 1.35 12.06 5.10
C LYS A 68 -0.11 11.92 5.54
N GLY A 69 -0.38 12.16 6.83
CA GLY A 69 -1.75 12.03 7.36
C GLY A 69 -2.16 10.57 7.54
N GLU A 70 -3.38 10.22 7.16
CA GLU A 70 -3.91 8.86 7.21
C GLU A 70 -3.30 7.99 6.12
N THR A 71 -2.71 6.86 6.52
CA THR A 71 -2.04 5.94 5.59
C THR A 71 -3.02 5.01 4.88
N ARG A 72 -2.56 4.37 3.78
CA ARG A 72 -3.36 3.38 3.05
C ARG A 72 -3.86 2.23 3.92
N PHE A 73 -3.06 1.77 4.88
CA PHE A 73 -3.45 0.68 5.79
C PHE A 73 -4.49 1.13 6.81
N GLN A 74 -4.37 2.35 7.33
CA GLN A 74 -5.38 2.94 8.22
C GLN A 74 -6.71 3.16 7.49
N ARG A 75 -6.67 3.64 6.24
CA ARG A 75 -7.86 3.72 5.38
C ARG A 75 -8.44 2.35 5.08
N LEU A 76 -7.59 1.36 4.76
CA LEU A 76 -8.02 -0.02 4.50
C LEU A 76 -8.76 -0.61 5.71
N ALA A 77 -8.25 -0.39 6.93
CA ALA A 77 -8.89 -0.84 8.16
C ALA A 77 -10.32 -0.29 8.32
N LYS A 78 -10.53 0.99 7.93
CA LYS A 78 -11.84 1.65 8.02
C LYS A 78 -12.80 1.23 6.90
N THR A 79 -12.29 1.15 5.67
CA THR A 79 -13.13 0.94 4.48
C THR A 79 -13.37 -0.53 4.19
N HIS A 80 -12.38 -1.39 4.44
CA HIS A 80 -12.39 -2.81 4.10
C HIS A 80 -11.77 -3.66 5.22
N PRO A 81 -12.40 -3.74 6.40
CA PRO A 81 -11.81 -4.38 7.58
C PRO A 81 -11.43 -5.85 7.36
N ARG A 82 -12.22 -6.61 6.58
CA ARG A 82 -11.89 -8.01 6.27
C ARG A 82 -10.60 -8.15 5.44
N GLN A 83 -10.38 -7.25 4.47
CA GLN A 83 -9.14 -7.21 3.69
C GLN A 83 -7.97 -6.78 4.57
N TYR A 84 -8.19 -5.83 5.48
CA TYR A 84 -7.19 -5.43 6.45
C TYR A 84 -6.78 -6.58 7.38
N GLU A 85 -7.75 -7.31 7.95
CA GLU A 85 -7.50 -8.49 8.79
C GLU A 85 -6.72 -9.56 8.03
N TYR A 86 -7.08 -9.84 6.77
CA TYR A 86 -6.35 -10.76 5.91
C TYR A 86 -4.93 -10.28 5.60
N CYS A 87 -4.75 -9.00 5.36
CA CYS A 87 -3.43 -8.40 5.12
C CYS A 87 -2.52 -8.50 6.34
N MET A 88 -3.03 -8.15 7.52
CA MET A 88 -2.24 -8.07 8.75
C MET A 88 -2.06 -9.42 9.43
N GLY A 89 -3.10 -10.26 9.38
CA GLY A 89 -3.11 -11.58 10.03
C GLY A 89 -2.37 -12.65 9.27
N GLY A 90 -2.33 -13.83 9.84
CA GLY A 90 -1.72 -15.01 9.24
C GLY A 90 -0.19 -14.94 9.19
N GLY A 91 0.35 -15.56 8.13
CA GLY A 91 1.79 -15.74 7.96
C GLY A 91 2.36 -16.92 8.74
N GLN A 92 3.44 -17.48 8.25
CA GLN A 92 4.11 -18.63 8.87
C GLN A 92 5.60 -18.68 8.52
N TRP A 93 6.38 -19.26 9.42
CA TRP A 93 7.77 -19.57 9.16
C TRP A 93 7.89 -20.89 8.40
N VAL A 94 8.58 -20.87 7.26
CA VAL A 94 8.89 -22.07 6.48
C VAL A 94 10.39 -22.17 6.28
N ASP A 95 10.89 -23.40 6.04
CA ASP A 95 12.28 -23.58 5.66
C ASP A 95 12.51 -22.90 4.29
N ASN A 96 13.62 -22.17 4.20
CA ASN A 96 13.96 -21.45 2.98
C ASN A 96 14.42 -22.42 1.89
N PRO A 97 13.68 -22.60 0.79
CA PRO A 97 14.07 -23.53 -0.28
C PRO A 97 15.33 -23.09 -1.03
N ARG A 98 15.77 -21.84 -0.84
CA ARG A 98 17.00 -21.30 -1.43
C ARG A 98 18.15 -21.22 -0.42
N TYR A 99 17.98 -21.85 0.76
CA TYR A 99 19.04 -21.86 1.76
C TYR A 99 20.21 -22.75 1.28
N GLU A 100 21.38 -22.17 1.19
CA GLU A 100 22.61 -22.83 0.80
C GLU A 100 23.58 -22.84 2.01
N PRO A 101 23.77 -23.99 2.72
CA PRO A 101 24.59 -24.04 3.91
C PRO A 101 26.08 -23.74 3.64
N ASP A 102 26.56 -24.03 2.43
CA ASP A 102 27.96 -23.85 2.01
C ASP A 102 28.18 -22.59 1.15
N ALA A 103 27.18 -21.73 1.05
CA ALA A 103 27.31 -20.50 0.29
C ALA A 103 28.40 -19.59 0.85
N PRO A 104 29.23 -18.93 0.02
CA PRO A 104 30.33 -18.10 0.47
C PRO A 104 29.83 -16.95 1.33
N LYS A 105 30.44 -16.75 2.49
CA LYS A 105 30.13 -15.60 3.34
C LYS A 105 30.57 -14.31 2.63
N MET A 106 29.63 -13.43 2.35
CA MET A 106 29.93 -12.08 1.86
C MET A 106 30.20 -11.16 3.06
N ASP A 107 31.03 -10.15 2.89
CA ASP A 107 31.21 -9.10 3.89
C ASP A 107 29.88 -8.37 4.11
N GLY A 108 29.34 -8.46 5.32
CA GLY A 108 28.06 -7.84 5.68
C GLY A 108 27.13 -8.78 6.47
N ASP A 109 25.86 -8.45 6.47
CA ASP A 109 24.81 -9.09 7.26
C ASP A 109 24.33 -10.42 6.61
N TRP A 110 25.22 -11.41 6.60
CA TRP A 110 25.03 -12.70 5.97
C TRP A 110 23.83 -13.49 6.50
N GLU A 111 23.54 -13.43 7.80
CA GLU A 111 22.43 -14.18 8.40
C GLU A 111 21.09 -13.73 7.83
N ASN A 112 20.99 -12.44 7.46
CA ASN A 112 19.81 -11.89 6.82
C ASN A 112 19.75 -12.17 5.32
N TRP A 113 20.88 -12.41 4.66
CA TRP A 113 20.93 -12.68 3.23
C TRP A 113 20.57 -14.13 2.87
N ASN A 114 20.93 -15.10 3.70
CA ASN A 114 20.67 -16.53 3.49
C ASN A 114 20.04 -17.20 4.74
N PRO A 115 18.86 -16.73 5.18
CA PRO A 115 18.24 -17.26 6.39
C PRO A 115 17.75 -18.69 6.17
N LYS A 116 17.90 -19.55 7.16
CA LYS A 116 17.38 -20.94 7.14
C LYS A 116 15.85 -20.99 7.02
N LYS A 117 15.17 -19.99 7.58
CA LYS A 117 13.71 -19.86 7.54
C LYS A 117 13.32 -18.51 7.00
N ILE A 118 12.23 -18.48 6.24
CA ILE A 118 11.60 -17.26 5.72
C ILE A 118 10.16 -17.16 6.18
N TRP A 119 9.71 -15.94 6.36
CA TRP A 119 8.32 -15.64 6.66
C TRP A 119 7.53 -15.55 5.35
N VAL A 120 6.43 -16.32 5.25
CA VAL A 120 5.60 -16.38 4.05
C VAL A 120 4.13 -16.27 4.41
N PRO A 121 3.26 -15.86 3.48
CA PRO A 121 1.81 -15.91 3.66
C PRO A 121 1.33 -17.30 4.06
N SER A 122 0.27 -17.35 4.85
CA SER A 122 -0.48 -18.56 5.18
C SER A 122 -1.88 -18.54 4.58
N LYS A 123 -2.68 -19.59 4.84
CA LYS A 123 -4.08 -19.61 4.39
C LYS A 123 -4.94 -18.57 5.13
N GLU A 124 -4.55 -18.20 6.33
CA GLU A 124 -5.27 -17.27 7.20
C GLU A 124 -4.96 -15.80 6.86
N GLY A 125 -3.87 -15.52 6.14
CA GLY A 125 -3.52 -14.17 5.74
C GLY A 125 -2.08 -13.99 5.31
N LEU A 126 -1.75 -12.74 4.95
CA LEU A 126 -0.45 -12.38 4.39
C LEU A 126 0.66 -12.22 5.45
N GLY A 127 0.30 -12.00 6.72
CA GLY A 127 1.25 -11.82 7.81
C GLY A 127 2.03 -10.51 7.75
N MET A 128 1.45 -9.47 7.12
CA MET A 128 2.14 -8.18 6.92
C MET A 128 2.40 -7.44 8.22
N LYS A 129 1.60 -7.69 9.28
CA LYS A 129 1.83 -7.08 10.59
C LYS A 129 3.25 -7.35 11.09
N LYS A 130 3.71 -8.60 11.04
CA LYS A 130 5.07 -8.94 11.46
C LYS A 130 6.12 -8.20 10.63
N VAL A 131 5.93 -8.12 9.31
CA VAL A 131 6.86 -7.42 8.41
C VAL A 131 6.95 -5.93 8.77
N PHE A 132 5.80 -5.31 9.03
CA PHE A 132 5.75 -3.89 9.41
C PHE A 132 6.36 -3.64 10.81
N ASP A 133 6.12 -4.54 11.76
CA ASP A 133 6.74 -4.48 13.08
C ASP A 133 8.26 -4.59 13.00
N ASP A 134 8.78 -5.52 12.19
CA ASP A 134 10.21 -5.67 11.95
C ASP A 134 10.81 -4.40 11.29
N CYS A 135 10.13 -3.82 10.29
CA CYS A 135 10.53 -2.55 9.69
C CYS A 135 10.55 -1.41 10.72
N ASN A 136 9.53 -1.32 11.55
CA ASN A 136 9.42 -0.29 12.58
C ASN A 136 10.50 -0.45 13.67
N GLN A 137 10.92 -1.68 13.94
CA GLN A 137 12.03 -1.95 14.87
C GLN A 137 13.38 -1.50 14.29
N ILE A 138 13.61 -1.67 12.97
CA ILE A 138 14.86 -1.35 12.29
C ILE A 138 14.97 0.15 12.01
N TYR A 139 13.92 0.76 11.46
CA TYR A 139 13.93 2.13 10.93
C TYR A 139 13.32 3.18 11.86
N GLY A 140 12.73 2.75 12.97
CA GLY A 140 12.12 3.62 13.98
C GLY A 140 10.62 3.44 14.10
N LYS A 141 10.10 3.75 15.30
CA LYS A 141 8.67 3.69 15.59
C LYS A 141 7.89 4.53 14.60
N ASP A 142 6.80 3.99 14.10
CA ASP A 142 5.90 4.65 13.15
C ASP A 142 6.49 4.86 11.72
N PHE A 143 7.59 4.17 11.38
CA PHE A 143 8.10 4.16 10.01
C PHE A 143 7.03 3.65 9.03
N ILE A 144 6.30 2.60 9.40
CA ILE A 144 5.08 2.16 8.72
C ILE A 144 3.91 2.26 9.70
N ARG A 145 3.01 3.20 9.44
CA ARG A 145 1.82 3.41 10.26
C ARG A 145 0.66 2.61 9.68
N TYR A 146 0.16 1.64 10.43
CA TYR A 146 -0.91 0.74 9.98
C TYR A 146 -2.04 0.59 11.01
N GLU A 147 -1.84 1.05 12.26
CA GLU A 147 -2.85 1.11 13.32
C GLU A 147 -3.51 2.49 13.39
#